data_775671cbf9ec0fb3846d22336fe278cf
#
_entry.id   775671cbf9ec0fb3846d22336fe278cf
#
_cell.length_a   1.000
_cell.length_b   1.000
_cell.length_c   1.000
_cell.angle_alpha   90.00
_cell.angle_beta   90.00
_cell.angle_gamma   90.00
#
_symmetry.space_group_name_H-M   'P 1'
#
loop_
_entity.id
_entity.type
_entity.pdbx_description
1 polymer ?
#
loop_
_entity_poly.entity_id
_entity_poly.type
_entity_poly.pdbx_seq_one_letter_code
_entity_poly.pdbx_strand_id
1 'polypeptide(L)'
;VKVKKSVDLMMSIVSFIFRKNCKKFDTKRDANLVAPENVTAVKNIPYAAGGKYNLLDVYYPKGTSEKLPVIVSIHGGGYVYGTKEIYFHYGMYLASLGFTVVNFNYHLAPRFKFPWQLGEINQVFEWISKNAEQYYMDTNNVFVVGDSAGAQLNSHYTAIYSHPEFEKLFDFKVPRDAVKVCAVALNCGLYSME
;
A
#
# COMPACT_ATOMS: atom_id res chain seq x y z
N VAL A 1 -16.37 25.09 -18.31
CA VAL A 1 -14.95 24.84 -18.68
C VAL A 1 -14.01 25.68 -17.82
N LYS A 2 -14.22 27.00 -17.65
CA LYS A 2 -13.36 27.90 -16.83
C LYS A 2 -13.34 27.50 -15.34
N VAL A 3 -14.50 27.21 -14.75
CA VAL A 3 -14.63 26.81 -13.32
C VAL A 3 -13.86 25.51 -13.04
N LYS A 4 -13.97 24.49 -13.91
CA LYS A 4 -13.26 23.23 -13.75
C LYS A 4 -11.74 23.43 -13.77
N LYS A 5 -11.21 24.25 -14.69
CA LYS A 5 -9.77 24.57 -14.75
C LYS A 5 -9.28 25.29 -13.49
N SER A 6 -10.06 26.22 -12.93
CA SER A 6 -9.68 26.93 -11.69
C SER A 6 -9.69 26.01 -10.47
N VAL A 7 -10.63 25.08 -10.37
CA VAL A 7 -10.69 24.06 -9.30
C VAL A 7 -9.49 23.11 -9.41
N ASP A 8 -9.17 22.63 -10.61
CA ASP A 8 -8.02 21.74 -10.82
C ASP A 8 -6.69 22.43 -10.46
N LEU A 9 -6.54 23.72 -10.78
CA LEU A 9 -5.37 24.51 -10.40
C LEU A 9 -5.27 24.69 -8.87
N MET A 10 -6.39 25.03 -8.22
CA MET A 10 -6.47 25.19 -6.78
C MET A 10 -6.11 23.87 -6.07
N MET A 11 -6.68 22.75 -6.51
CA MET A 11 -6.37 21.43 -5.96
C MET A 11 -4.91 21.04 -6.15
N SER A 12 -4.29 21.44 -7.25
CA SER A 12 -2.86 21.22 -7.48
C SER A 12 -1.98 22.01 -6.52
N ILE A 13 -2.33 23.28 -6.24
CA ILE A 13 -1.62 24.13 -5.27
C ILE A 13 -1.78 23.57 -3.85
N VAL A 14 -3.00 23.25 -3.45
CA VAL A 14 -3.28 22.65 -2.12
C VAL A 14 -2.51 21.36 -1.96
N SER A 15 -2.53 20.48 -2.96
CA SER A 15 -1.77 19.22 -2.94
C SER A 15 -0.26 19.46 -2.84
N PHE A 16 0.27 20.47 -3.51
CA PHE A 16 1.70 20.83 -3.44
C PHE A 16 2.10 21.27 -2.02
N ILE A 17 1.31 22.17 -1.40
CA ILE A 17 1.55 22.66 -0.04
C ILE A 17 1.47 21.48 0.96
N PHE A 18 0.43 20.64 0.82
CA PHE A 18 0.25 19.45 1.65
C PHE A 18 1.46 18.51 1.56
N ARG A 19 1.91 18.19 0.34
CA ARG A 19 3.10 17.35 0.11
C ARG A 19 4.36 17.91 0.77
N LYS A 20 4.58 19.23 0.65
CA LYS A 20 5.75 19.88 1.25
C LYS A 20 5.74 19.78 2.78
N ASN A 21 4.58 20.01 3.40
CA ASN A 21 4.43 19.91 4.85
C ASN A 21 4.59 18.48 5.34
N CYS A 22 3.90 17.52 4.73
CA CYS A 22 4.02 16.10 5.10
C CYS A 22 5.47 15.63 4.98
N LYS A 23 6.15 15.94 3.87
CA LYS A 23 7.57 15.57 3.69
C LYS A 23 8.46 16.11 4.81
N LYS A 24 8.24 17.35 5.27
CA LYS A 24 8.98 17.93 6.38
C LYS A 24 8.74 17.15 7.70
N PHE A 25 7.48 16.78 7.97
CA PHE A 25 7.13 15.99 9.16
C PHE A 25 7.74 14.59 9.11
N ASP A 26 7.63 13.90 7.97
CA ASP A 26 8.19 12.56 7.81
C ASP A 26 9.72 12.57 7.95
N THR A 27 10.40 13.53 7.31
CA THR A 27 11.85 13.69 7.45
C THR A 27 12.27 13.88 8.92
N LYS A 28 11.50 14.68 9.69
CA LYS A 28 11.77 14.88 11.13
C LYS A 28 11.49 13.62 11.95
N ARG A 29 10.39 12.91 11.65
CA ARG A 29 10.03 11.65 12.31
C ARG A 29 11.12 10.61 12.13
N ASP A 30 11.63 10.47 10.91
CA ASP A 30 12.52 9.38 10.53
C ASP A 30 14.00 9.67 10.82
N ALA A 31 14.35 10.92 11.19
CA ALA A 31 15.73 11.38 11.33
C ALA A 31 16.60 10.55 12.30
N ASN A 32 15.98 9.94 13.31
CA ASN A 32 16.68 9.14 14.33
C ASN A 32 16.26 7.66 14.30
N LEU A 33 15.49 7.23 13.29
CA LEU A 33 15.08 5.84 13.19
C LEU A 33 16.20 5.00 12.57
N VAL A 34 16.52 3.88 13.22
CA VAL A 34 17.48 2.90 12.74
C VAL A 34 16.72 1.66 12.31
N ALA A 35 17.00 1.19 11.11
CA ALA A 35 16.39 -0.03 10.63
C ALA A 35 16.97 -1.27 11.34
N PRO A 36 16.16 -2.29 11.67
CA PRO A 36 16.64 -3.53 12.24
C PRO A 36 17.67 -4.21 11.34
N GLU A 37 18.82 -4.60 11.90
CA GLU A 37 19.90 -5.25 11.14
C GLU A 37 19.59 -6.70 10.76
N ASN A 38 18.66 -7.34 11.49
CA ASN A 38 18.24 -8.73 11.27
C ASN A 38 17.19 -8.91 10.18
N VAL A 39 16.90 -7.87 9.38
CA VAL A 39 15.91 -7.91 8.31
C VAL A 39 16.57 -7.75 6.94
N THR A 40 16.12 -8.54 5.97
CA THR A 40 16.44 -8.41 4.56
C THR A 40 15.44 -7.44 3.92
N ALA A 41 15.93 -6.52 3.10
CA ALA A 41 15.09 -5.58 2.35
C ALA A 41 15.39 -5.73 0.84
N VAL A 42 14.44 -6.23 0.08
CA VAL A 42 14.50 -6.26 -1.39
C VAL A 42 13.64 -5.11 -1.90
N LYS A 43 14.28 -4.16 -2.59
CA LYS A 43 13.65 -2.88 -2.92
C LYS A 43 13.39 -2.70 -4.42
N ASN A 44 12.39 -1.86 -4.72
CA ASN A 44 12.10 -1.37 -6.07
C ASN A 44 11.73 -2.48 -7.06
N ILE A 45 10.97 -3.46 -6.62
CA ILE A 45 10.48 -4.56 -7.44
C ILE A 45 9.25 -4.06 -8.23
N PRO A 46 9.23 -4.13 -9.56
CA PRO A 46 8.05 -3.78 -10.35
C PRO A 46 6.93 -4.81 -10.12
N TYR A 47 5.73 -4.35 -9.78
CA TYR A 47 4.54 -5.20 -9.75
C TYR A 47 3.60 -4.97 -10.93
N ALA A 48 3.76 -3.83 -11.64
CA ALA A 48 3.05 -3.47 -12.86
C ALA A 48 3.86 -2.46 -13.69
N ALA A 49 3.32 -2.02 -14.83
CA ALA A 49 4.04 -1.21 -15.82
C ALA A 49 4.05 0.32 -15.55
N GLY A 50 3.59 0.79 -14.39
CA GLY A 50 3.44 2.23 -14.06
C GLY A 50 4.72 2.92 -13.57
N GLY A 51 5.90 2.36 -13.82
CA GLY A 51 7.18 2.94 -13.42
C GLY A 51 7.30 3.07 -11.90
N LYS A 52 7.77 4.22 -11.40
CA LYS A 52 8.00 4.44 -9.96
C LYS A 52 6.76 4.30 -9.07
N TYR A 53 5.56 4.41 -9.65
CA TYR A 53 4.30 4.26 -8.91
C TYR A 53 3.87 2.80 -8.77
N ASN A 54 4.43 1.89 -9.59
CA ASN A 54 4.17 0.47 -9.49
C ASN A 54 5.40 -0.31 -9.02
N LEU A 55 6.11 0.25 -8.04
CA LEU A 55 7.20 -0.41 -7.34
C LEU A 55 6.76 -0.82 -5.94
N LEU A 56 7.23 -1.99 -5.52
CA LEU A 56 7.09 -2.46 -4.14
C LEU A 56 8.45 -2.83 -3.55
N ASP A 57 8.49 -2.90 -2.24
CA ASP A 57 9.59 -3.46 -1.46
C ASP A 57 9.07 -4.66 -0.67
N VAL A 58 9.93 -5.66 -0.49
CA VAL A 58 9.66 -6.82 0.37
C VAL A 58 10.67 -6.85 1.50
N TYR A 59 10.20 -6.99 2.73
CA TYR A 59 11.02 -7.12 3.92
C TYR A 59 10.73 -8.44 4.62
N TYR A 60 11.75 -9.16 5.07
CA TYR A 60 11.62 -10.41 5.84
C TYR A 60 12.84 -10.65 6.72
N PRO A 61 12.76 -11.46 7.80
CA PRO A 61 13.90 -11.74 8.67
C PRO A 61 15.05 -12.40 7.89
N LYS A 62 16.28 -12.06 8.23
CA LYS A 62 17.47 -12.72 7.67
C LYS A 62 17.52 -14.19 8.09
N GLY A 63 17.94 -15.06 7.17
CA GLY A 63 18.03 -16.50 7.43
C GLY A 63 16.68 -17.23 7.37
N THR A 64 15.61 -16.57 6.89
CA THR A 64 14.32 -17.20 6.65
C THR A 64 14.45 -18.36 5.67
N SER A 65 13.92 -19.52 6.04
CA SER A 65 13.87 -20.75 5.23
C SER A 65 12.45 -21.30 5.08
N GLU A 66 11.50 -20.78 5.84
CA GLU A 66 10.11 -21.20 5.86
C GLU A 66 9.18 -20.06 5.44
N LYS A 67 7.95 -20.41 5.04
CA LYS A 67 6.93 -19.41 4.71
C LYS A 67 6.48 -18.67 5.96
N LEU A 68 6.40 -17.36 5.84
CA LEU A 68 5.99 -16.44 6.91
C LEU A 68 4.63 -15.82 6.59
N PRO A 69 3.84 -15.48 7.62
CA PRO A 69 2.64 -14.69 7.43
C PRO A 69 2.98 -13.36 6.76
N VAL A 70 2.08 -12.89 5.89
CA VAL A 70 2.32 -11.72 5.04
C VAL A 70 1.58 -10.51 5.59
N ILE A 71 2.25 -9.37 5.63
CA ILE A 71 1.60 -8.07 5.83
C ILE A 71 1.70 -7.25 4.54
N VAL A 72 0.55 -6.87 3.98
CA VAL A 72 0.46 -5.91 2.88
C VAL A 72 0.21 -4.53 3.48
N SER A 73 1.15 -3.60 3.28
CA SER A 73 1.11 -2.25 3.84
C SER A 73 0.68 -1.23 2.78
N ILE A 74 -0.47 -0.57 3.00
CA ILE A 74 -1.03 0.45 2.12
C ILE A 74 -0.80 1.82 2.75
N HIS A 75 0.06 2.63 2.15
CA HIS A 75 0.44 3.92 2.72
C HIS A 75 -0.70 4.95 2.71
N GLY A 76 -0.70 5.86 3.68
CA GLY A 76 -1.58 7.02 3.75
C GLY A 76 -1.08 8.19 2.90
N GLY A 77 -1.64 9.38 3.17
CA GLY A 77 -1.24 10.63 2.54
C GLY A 77 -2.34 11.32 1.73
N GLY A 78 -3.62 11.11 2.08
CA GLY A 78 -4.78 11.81 1.50
C GLY A 78 -4.91 11.64 -0.01
N TYR A 79 -4.49 10.51 -0.56
CA TYR A 79 -4.43 10.21 -2.00
C TYR A 79 -3.48 11.09 -2.82
N VAL A 80 -2.90 12.12 -2.25
CA VAL A 80 -2.04 13.10 -2.97
C VAL A 80 -0.58 13.05 -2.54
N TYR A 81 -0.26 12.31 -1.49
CA TYR A 81 1.07 12.14 -0.92
C TYR A 81 1.31 10.69 -0.51
N GLY A 82 2.52 10.38 -0.14
CA GLY A 82 2.93 9.08 0.36
C GLY A 82 3.71 8.27 -0.67
N THR A 83 4.58 7.45 -0.15
CA THR A 83 5.36 6.46 -0.89
C THR A 83 5.77 5.33 0.04
N LYS A 84 6.17 4.21 -0.51
CA LYS A 84 6.71 3.07 0.26
C LYS A 84 7.94 3.45 1.11
N GLU A 85 8.71 4.47 0.70
CA GLU A 85 9.90 4.91 1.42
C GLU A 85 9.57 5.50 2.79
N ILE A 86 8.45 6.22 2.93
CA ILE A 86 8.03 6.81 4.23
C ILE A 86 7.51 5.75 5.22
N TYR A 87 7.23 4.54 4.75
CA TYR A 87 6.84 3.38 5.57
C TYR A 87 7.97 2.35 5.72
N PHE A 88 9.18 2.67 5.27
CA PHE A 88 10.34 1.79 5.33
C PHE A 88 10.61 1.28 6.75
N HIS A 89 10.76 2.17 7.72
CA HIS A 89 11.07 1.80 9.11
C HIS A 89 9.95 0.98 9.75
N TYR A 90 8.69 1.32 9.46
CA TYR A 90 7.53 0.57 9.91
C TYR A 90 7.52 -0.85 9.33
N GLY A 91 7.73 -0.98 8.02
CA GLY A 91 7.79 -2.28 7.35
C GLY A 91 8.96 -3.14 7.86
N MET A 92 10.14 -2.55 8.03
CA MET A 92 11.30 -3.24 8.61
C MET A 92 11.04 -3.71 10.06
N TYR A 93 10.38 -2.89 10.86
CA TYR A 93 9.99 -3.26 12.23
C TYR A 93 9.03 -4.46 12.22
N LEU A 94 7.97 -4.43 11.41
CA LEU A 94 7.04 -5.56 11.30
C LEU A 94 7.74 -6.83 10.82
N ALA A 95 8.66 -6.72 9.87
CA ALA A 95 9.44 -7.85 9.40
C ALA A 95 10.33 -8.44 10.50
N SER A 96 10.90 -7.59 11.37
CA SER A 96 11.69 -8.07 12.51
C SER A 96 10.89 -8.91 13.53
N LEU A 97 9.56 -8.82 13.49
CA LEU A 97 8.63 -9.62 14.31
C LEU A 97 8.24 -10.96 13.67
N GLY A 98 8.81 -11.33 12.51
CA GLY A 98 8.58 -12.63 11.87
C GLY A 98 7.55 -12.60 10.73
N PHE A 99 7.30 -11.45 10.13
CA PHE A 99 6.43 -11.33 8.95
C PHE A 99 7.24 -11.13 7.67
N THR A 100 6.70 -11.58 6.54
CA THR A 100 7.08 -11.01 5.24
C THR A 100 6.18 -9.80 4.97
N VAL A 101 6.78 -8.63 4.77
CA VAL A 101 6.04 -7.37 4.57
C VAL A 101 6.18 -6.92 3.12
N VAL A 102 5.05 -6.67 2.47
CA VAL A 102 4.96 -6.07 1.13
C VAL A 102 4.50 -4.63 1.28
N ASN A 103 5.37 -3.70 0.94
CA ASN A 103 5.14 -2.27 1.04
C ASN A 103 5.28 -1.64 -0.35
N PHE A 104 4.27 -0.93 -0.86
CA PHE A 104 4.19 -0.57 -2.27
C PHE A 104 3.74 0.87 -2.51
N ASN A 105 4.12 1.39 -3.67
CA ASN A 105 3.62 2.65 -4.22
C ASN A 105 2.35 2.41 -5.03
N TYR A 106 1.48 3.40 -5.08
CA TYR A 106 0.36 3.48 -6.01
C TYR A 106 0.25 4.90 -6.60
N HIS A 107 -0.45 5.05 -7.71
CA HIS A 107 -0.62 6.35 -8.36
C HIS A 107 -1.48 7.30 -7.53
N LEU A 108 -1.09 8.58 -7.54
CA LEU A 108 -1.67 9.62 -6.69
C LEU A 108 -2.54 10.60 -7.48
N ALA A 109 -3.56 11.13 -6.79
CA ALA A 109 -4.34 12.26 -7.26
C ALA A 109 -3.45 13.55 -7.35
N PRO A 110 -3.86 14.53 -8.12
CA PRO A 110 -5.11 14.64 -8.89
C PRO A 110 -5.09 13.91 -10.24
N ARG A 111 -3.92 13.41 -10.67
CA ARG A 111 -3.79 12.77 -12.00
C ARG A 111 -4.52 11.44 -12.07
N PHE A 112 -4.39 10.63 -11.02
CA PHE A 112 -5.06 9.33 -10.89
C PHE A 112 -6.03 9.39 -9.72
N LYS A 113 -7.32 9.45 -10.01
CA LYS A 113 -8.37 9.58 -9.01
C LYS A 113 -8.89 8.22 -8.58
N PHE A 114 -9.44 8.15 -7.37
CA PHE A 114 -10.23 7.00 -6.95
C PHE A 114 -11.30 6.68 -8.02
N PRO A 115 -11.51 5.41 -8.37
CA PRO A 115 -11.03 4.18 -7.72
C PRO A 115 -9.77 3.55 -8.34
N TRP A 116 -8.97 4.26 -9.13
CA TRP A 116 -7.79 3.72 -9.82
C TRP A 116 -6.88 2.86 -8.91
N GLN A 117 -6.67 3.32 -7.69
CA GLN A 117 -5.79 2.70 -6.70
C GLN A 117 -6.24 1.28 -6.30
N LEU A 118 -7.54 0.98 -6.36
CA LEU A 118 -8.06 -0.35 -6.05
C LEU A 118 -7.59 -1.41 -7.06
N GLY A 119 -7.50 -1.05 -8.34
CA GLY A 119 -6.90 -1.91 -9.36
C GLY A 119 -5.42 -2.18 -9.11
N GLU A 120 -4.68 -1.17 -8.64
CA GLU A 120 -3.25 -1.32 -8.31
C GLU A 120 -3.04 -2.20 -7.06
N ILE A 121 -3.88 -2.07 -6.05
CA ILE A 121 -3.89 -2.99 -4.91
C ILE A 121 -4.14 -4.43 -5.40
N ASN A 122 -5.10 -4.63 -6.30
CA ASN A 122 -5.36 -5.95 -6.89
C ASN A 122 -4.13 -6.51 -7.61
N GLN A 123 -3.42 -5.68 -8.37
CA GLN A 123 -2.17 -6.08 -9.04
C GLN A 123 -1.08 -6.49 -8.05
N VAL A 124 -1.00 -5.85 -6.86
CA VAL A 124 -0.09 -6.28 -5.78
C VAL A 124 -0.48 -7.65 -5.26
N PHE A 125 -1.77 -7.94 -5.07
CA PHE A 125 -2.23 -9.27 -4.66
C PHE A 125 -1.95 -10.34 -5.73
N GLU A 126 -2.12 -10.03 -7.00
CA GLU A 126 -1.72 -10.91 -8.10
C GLU A 126 -0.20 -11.13 -8.13
N TRP A 127 0.58 -10.08 -7.85
CA TRP A 127 2.03 -10.20 -7.75
C TRP A 127 2.43 -11.11 -6.58
N ILE A 128 1.82 -10.97 -5.41
CA ILE A 128 2.04 -11.84 -4.24
C ILE A 128 1.77 -13.30 -4.60
N SER A 129 0.65 -13.60 -5.27
CA SER A 129 0.31 -14.97 -5.66
C SER A 129 1.34 -15.64 -6.57
N LYS A 130 2.01 -14.85 -7.41
CA LYS A 130 3.00 -15.33 -8.39
C LYS A 130 4.41 -15.43 -7.82
N ASN A 131 4.72 -14.69 -6.75
CA ASN A 131 6.08 -14.55 -6.22
C ASN A 131 6.22 -15.06 -4.78
N ALA A 132 5.21 -15.74 -4.24
CA ALA A 132 5.15 -16.16 -2.85
C ALA A 132 6.35 -17.03 -2.43
N GLU A 133 6.75 -17.98 -3.26
CA GLU A 133 7.88 -18.88 -2.97
C GLU A 133 9.20 -18.12 -2.89
N GLN A 134 9.43 -17.18 -3.80
CA GLN A 134 10.68 -16.40 -3.87
C GLN A 134 10.92 -15.54 -2.63
N TYR A 135 9.85 -15.08 -1.97
CA TYR A 135 9.91 -14.16 -0.85
C TYR A 135 9.35 -14.74 0.45
N TYR A 136 9.28 -16.05 0.57
CA TYR A 136 8.85 -16.76 1.79
C TYR A 136 7.46 -16.33 2.27
N MET A 137 6.52 -16.09 1.35
CA MET A 137 5.17 -15.64 1.68
C MET A 137 4.21 -16.80 1.89
N ASP A 138 3.55 -16.87 3.05
CA ASP A 138 2.39 -17.76 3.26
C ASP A 138 1.12 -17.04 2.78
N THR A 139 0.69 -17.34 1.57
CA THR A 139 -0.50 -16.75 0.97
C THR A 139 -1.82 -17.19 1.62
N ASN A 140 -1.79 -18.15 2.54
CA ASN A 140 -2.95 -18.53 3.37
C ASN A 140 -3.08 -17.67 4.64
N ASN A 141 -2.04 -16.86 4.98
CA ASN A 141 -1.99 -16.04 6.17
C ASN A 141 -1.61 -14.59 5.80
N VAL A 142 -2.50 -13.88 5.11
CA VAL A 142 -2.27 -12.50 4.66
C VAL A 142 -3.07 -11.51 5.50
N PHE A 143 -2.39 -10.50 5.99
CA PHE A 143 -2.94 -9.39 6.75
C PHE A 143 -2.74 -8.10 5.97
N VAL A 144 -3.73 -7.19 5.99
CA VAL A 144 -3.62 -5.92 5.29
C VAL A 144 -3.68 -4.78 6.30
N VAL A 145 -2.68 -3.91 6.27
CA VAL A 145 -2.64 -2.75 7.15
C VAL A 145 -2.64 -1.47 6.31
N GLY A 146 -3.27 -0.43 6.80
CA GLY A 146 -3.26 0.88 6.18
C GLY A 146 -3.60 1.97 7.18
N ASP A 147 -3.16 3.18 6.91
CA ASP A 147 -3.51 4.35 7.70
C ASP A 147 -4.13 5.46 6.84
N SER A 148 -5.04 6.25 7.40
CA SER A 148 -5.68 7.38 6.74
C SER A 148 -6.26 6.99 5.37
N ALA A 149 -5.78 7.56 4.27
CA ALA A 149 -6.17 7.18 2.90
C ALA A 149 -5.86 5.71 2.58
N GLY A 150 -4.76 5.16 3.10
CA GLY A 150 -4.43 3.74 2.97
C GLY A 150 -5.41 2.84 3.70
N ALA A 151 -5.89 3.24 4.88
CA ALA A 151 -6.93 2.52 5.60
C ALA A 151 -8.27 2.56 4.86
N GLN A 152 -8.62 3.71 4.27
CA GLN A 152 -9.82 3.84 3.43
C GLN A 152 -9.73 2.95 2.19
N LEU A 153 -8.58 2.94 1.48
CA LEU A 153 -8.35 2.03 0.36
C LEU A 153 -8.45 0.56 0.78
N ASN A 154 -7.84 0.23 1.93
CA ASN A 154 -7.91 -1.12 2.51
C ASN A 154 -9.37 -1.54 2.78
N SER A 155 -10.18 -0.66 3.40
CA SER A 155 -11.59 -0.98 3.68
C SER A 155 -12.40 -1.23 2.40
N HIS A 156 -12.20 -0.43 1.35
CA HIS A 156 -12.87 -0.63 0.07
C HIS A 156 -12.41 -1.93 -0.63
N TYR A 157 -11.09 -2.18 -0.66
CA TYR A 157 -10.58 -3.41 -1.28
C TYR A 157 -11.03 -4.65 -0.51
N THR A 158 -11.05 -4.59 0.82
CA THR A 158 -11.55 -5.69 1.67
C THR A 158 -13.05 -5.94 1.44
N ALA A 159 -13.85 -4.89 1.24
CA ALA A 159 -15.27 -5.04 0.89
C ALA A 159 -15.42 -5.76 -0.47
N ILE A 160 -14.63 -5.39 -1.46
CA ILE A 160 -14.61 -6.07 -2.78
C ILE A 160 -14.13 -7.52 -2.64
N TYR A 161 -13.09 -7.74 -1.84
CA TYR A 161 -12.55 -9.07 -1.55
C TYR A 161 -13.60 -9.99 -0.90
N SER A 162 -14.34 -9.47 0.08
CA SER A 162 -15.30 -10.24 0.87
C SER A 162 -16.66 -10.44 0.18
N HIS A 163 -17.00 -9.58 -0.76
CA HIS A 163 -18.32 -9.58 -1.44
C HIS A 163 -18.15 -9.59 -2.96
N PRO A 164 -18.27 -10.76 -3.60
CA PRO A 164 -18.09 -10.90 -5.06
C PRO A 164 -19.02 -9.98 -5.89
N GLU A 165 -20.13 -9.53 -5.31
CA GLU A 165 -21.04 -8.59 -5.98
C GLU A 165 -20.39 -7.23 -6.23
N PHE A 166 -19.54 -6.75 -5.31
CA PHE A 166 -18.82 -5.49 -5.49
C PHE A 166 -17.71 -5.60 -6.53
N GLU A 167 -17.12 -6.79 -6.71
CA GLU A 167 -16.12 -7.02 -7.76
C GLU A 167 -16.67 -6.75 -9.15
N LYS A 168 -17.98 -7.00 -9.39
CA LYS A 168 -18.63 -6.75 -10.68
C LYS A 168 -18.63 -5.27 -11.10
N LEU A 169 -18.33 -4.36 -10.18
CA LEU A 169 -18.23 -2.92 -10.44
C LEU A 169 -16.85 -2.51 -10.98
N PHE A 170 -15.90 -3.45 -11.10
CA PHE A 170 -14.51 -3.18 -11.46
C PHE A 170 -14.04 -4.11 -12.59
N ASP A 171 -13.05 -3.66 -13.35
CA ASP A 171 -12.43 -4.39 -14.47
C ASP A 171 -11.26 -5.30 -14.01
N PHE A 172 -11.33 -5.83 -12.79
CA PHE A 172 -10.33 -6.78 -12.27
C PHE A 172 -10.99 -7.92 -11.52
N LYS A 173 -10.26 -9.02 -11.40
CA LYS A 173 -10.67 -10.19 -10.62
C LYS A 173 -9.78 -10.35 -9.40
N VAL A 174 -10.39 -10.43 -8.23
CA VAL A 174 -9.65 -10.61 -6.97
C VAL A 174 -9.13 -12.04 -6.85
N PRO A 175 -7.84 -12.27 -6.58
CA PRO A 175 -7.23 -13.60 -6.52
C PRO A 175 -7.51 -14.31 -5.17
N ARG A 176 -8.77 -14.48 -4.78
CA ARG A 176 -9.21 -15.03 -3.48
C ARG A 176 -8.72 -16.44 -3.21
N ASP A 177 -8.64 -17.26 -4.27
CA ASP A 177 -8.21 -18.65 -4.14
C ASP A 177 -6.70 -18.77 -3.94
N ALA A 178 -5.93 -17.79 -4.40
CA ALA A 178 -4.48 -17.77 -4.34
C ALA A 178 -3.92 -16.98 -3.14
N VAL A 179 -4.67 -16.00 -2.64
CA VAL A 179 -4.24 -15.11 -1.52
C VAL A 179 -5.39 -14.94 -0.54
N LYS A 180 -5.24 -15.47 0.67
CA LYS A 180 -6.27 -15.44 1.72
C LYS A 180 -6.03 -14.32 2.72
N VAL A 181 -6.87 -13.30 2.69
CA VAL A 181 -6.87 -12.23 3.68
C VAL A 181 -7.54 -12.71 4.95
N CYS A 182 -6.79 -12.77 6.05
CA CYS A 182 -7.24 -13.25 7.36
C CYS A 182 -7.77 -12.13 8.24
N ALA A 183 -7.13 -10.95 8.20
CA ALA A 183 -7.57 -9.79 8.95
C ALA A 183 -7.04 -8.49 8.34
N VAL A 184 -7.65 -7.37 8.74
CA VAL A 184 -7.26 -6.03 8.32
C VAL A 184 -7.09 -5.11 9.52
N ALA A 185 -6.12 -4.20 9.46
CA ALA A 185 -5.96 -3.10 10.41
C ALA A 185 -6.20 -1.76 9.69
N LEU A 186 -7.21 -1.03 10.13
CA LEU A 186 -7.70 0.19 9.52
C LEU A 186 -7.42 1.38 10.46
N ASN A 187 -6.26 2.01 10.30
CA ASN A 187 -5.80 3.05 11.21
C ASN A 187 -6.23 4.45 10.74
N CYS A 188 -7.08 5.13 11.52
CA CYS A 188 -7.48 6.53 11.28
C CYS A 188 -8.04 6.79 9.88
N GLY A 189 -8.74 5.84 9.28
CA GLY A 189 -9.37 6.01 7.97
C GLY A 189 -10.70 6.79 8.05
N LEU A 190 -11.08 7.41 6.94
CA LEU A 190 -12.38 8.03 6.78
C LEU A 190 -13.34 7.03 6.12
N TYR A 191 -14.32 6.53 6.86
CA TYR A 191 -15.19 5.43 6.41
C TYR A 191 -16.64 5.85 6.15
N SER A 192 -17.06 7.01 6.68
CA SER A 192 -18.35 7.66 6.38
C SER A 192 -18.11 9.10 5.95
N MET A 193 -18.95 9.58 5.03
CA MET A 193 -18.97 10.95 4.53
C MET A 193 -20.29 11.66 4.89
N GLU A 194 -21.01 11.16 5.89
CA GLU A 194 -22.24 11.77 6.41
C GLU A 194 -21.95 12.96 7.33
#